data_0143347a1e24bf620f5a89b3aaab8770
#
_entry.id   0143347a1e24bf620f5a89b3aaab8770
#
_cell.length_a   1.000
_cell.length_b   1.000
_cell.length_c   1.000
_cell.angle_alpha   90.00
_cell.angle_beta   90.00
_cell.angle_gamma   90.00
#
_symmetry.space_group_name_H-M   'P 1'
#
loop_
_entity.id
_entity.type
_entity.pdbx_description
1 polymer ?
#
loop_
_entity_poly.entity_id
_entity_poly.type
_entity_poly.pdbx_seq_one_letter_code
_entity_poly.pdbx_strand_id
1 'polypeptide(L)'
;MLEGYNGTIFAYGQTGTGKTYTMVGDFENEEKKGIIPRAFDYIFDKIKKIQKNEEKTNFSIEISFIQIYLELIQDLFEPNVKIREDPEKGVYLEGVKWIKVQTTKDCEEAFQSGEKNRKTAETKMNATSSRSHALLIVKIRKKFNDKDSNSHVMTESYLYLVDLAGSERVNKTNAKDDRLKEAKKINYFF
;
A
#
# COMPACT_ATOMS: atom_id res chain seq x y z
N MET A 1 7.17 -9.01 9.44
CA MET A 1 7.85 -7.90 8.77
C MET A 1 9.08 -7.41 9.56
N LEU A 2 8.97 -7.05 10.82
CA LEU A 2 10.13 -6.63 11.63
C LEU A 2 11.18 -7.74 11.82
N GLU A 3 10.86 -8.95 11.44
CA GLU A 3 11.73 -10.15 11.41
C GLU A 3 12.21 -10.48 9.99
N GLY A 4 11.93 -9.64 8.99
CA GLY A 4 12.39 -9.81 7.62
C GLY A 4 11.41 -10.51 6.66
N TYR A 5 10.19 -10.87 7.11
CA TYR A 5 9.19 -11.50 6.25
C TYR A 5 8.27 -10.47 5.59
N ASN A 6 7.86 -10.71 4.36
CA ASN A 6 6.85 -9.91 3.70
C ASN A 6 5.45 -10.26 4.19
N GLY A 7 4.53 -9.30 4.15
CA GLY A 7 3.14 -9.49 4.50
C GLY A 7 2.21 -8.77 3.54
N THR A 8 1.03 -9.34 3.31
CA THR A 8 -0.01 -8.72 2.48
C THR A 8 -1.34 -8.79 3.21
N ILE A 9 -2.04 -7.66 3.28
CA ILE A 9 -3.41 -7.55 3.76
C ILE A 9 -4.22 -6.90 2.65
N PHE A 10 -5.32 -7.51 2.24
CA PHE A 10 -6.20 -6.95 1.22
C PHE A 10 -7.67 -7.03 1.65
N ALA A 11 -8.43 -5.98 1.30
CA ALA A 11 -9.86 -5.95 1.45
C ALA A 11 -10.54 -6.35 0.13
N TYR A 12 -11.34 -7.40 0.15
CA TYR A 12 -12.05 -7.94 -1.00
C TYR A 12 -13.56 -7.91 -0.77
N GLY A 13 -14.34 -7.63 -1.80
CA GLY A 13 -15.80 -7.62 -1.74
C GLY A 13 -16.43 -6.69 -2.78
N GLN A 14 -17.74 -6.70 -2.87
CA GLN A 14 -18.50 -5.83 -3.78
C GLN A 14 -18.38 -4.35 -3.41
N THR A 15 -18.73 -3.45 -4.32
CA THR A 15 -18.88 -2.01 -4.02
C THR A 15 -19.89 -1.83 -2.88
N GLY A 16 -19.57 -0.94 -1.94
CA GLY A 16 -20.44 -0.64 -0.78
C GLY A 16 -20.30 -1.59 0.41
N THR A 17 -19.46 -2.63 0.35
CA THR A 17 -19.26 -3.57 1.48
C THR A 17 -18.33 -3.05 2.58
N GLY A 18 -17.78 -1.84 2.43
CA GLY A 18 -16.94 -1.22 3.45
C GLY A 18 -15.44 -1.54 3.35
N LYS A 19 -14.93 -2.02 2.19
CA LYS A 19 -13.49 -2.30 1.99
C LYS A 19 -12.61 -1.12 2.38
N THR A 20 -12.85 0.04 1.78
CA THR A 20 -12.10 1.27 2.07
C THR A 20 -12.26 1.68 3.53
N TYR A 21 -13.46 1.54 4.11
CA TYR A 21 -13.67 1.82 5.53
C TYR A 21 -12.85 0.88 6.42
N THR A 22 -12.81 -0.40 6.10
CA THR A 22 -11.99 -1.39 6.81
C THR A 22 -10.49 -1.09 6.72
N MET A 23 -10.02 -0.68 5.54
CA MET A 23 -8.60 -0.40 5.33
C MET A 23 -8.18 0.96 5.90
N VAL A 24 -8.95 1.99 5.66
CA VAL A 24 -8.62 3.38 6.00
C VAL A 24 -9.32 3.81 7.30
N GLY A 25 -10.64 3.66 7.36
CA GLY A 25 -11.45 4.10 8.49
C GLY A 25 -11.44 5.62 8.65
N ASP A 26 -11.41 6.05 9.89
CA ASP A 26 -11.32 7.44 10.31
C ASP A 26 -10.05 7.62 11.17
N PHE A 27 -9.08 8.38 10.66
CA PHE A 27 -7.80 8.60 11.34
C PHE A 27 -7.91 9.37 12.64
N GLU A 28 -8.93 10.23 12.77
CA GLU A 28 -9.12 11.08 13.95
C GLU A 28 -9.89 10.36 15.07
N ASN A 29 -10.58 9.26 14.74
CA ASN A 29 -11.37 8.51 15.70
C ASN A 29 -10.74 7.15 15.97
N GLU A 30 -10.17 6.97 17.17
CA GLU A 30 -9.43 5.76 17.57
C GLU A 30 -10.24 4.46 17.42
N GLU A 31 -11.55 4.50 17.70
CA GLU A 31 -12.43 3.33 17.56
C GLU A 31 -12.71 2.99 16.09
N LYS A 32 -12.70 3.99 15.22
CA LYS A 32 -13.02 3.88 13.79
C LYS A 32 -11.80 3.80 12.88
N LYS A 33 -10.59 3.83 13.43
CA LYS A 33 -9.36 3.60 12.67
C LYS A 33 -9.42 2.29 11.90
N GLY A 34 -9.06 2.32 10.61
CA GLY A 34 -8.91 1.14 9.78
C GLY A 34 -7.58 0.40 10.02
N ILE A 35 -7.31 -0.58 9.17
CA ILE A 35 -6.08 -1.41 9.25
C ILE A 35 -4.83 -0.55 8.99
N ILE A 36 -4.88 0.39 8.04
CA ILE A 36 -3.72 1.21 7.66
C ILE A 36 -3.20 2.04 8.84
N PRO A 37 -4.01 2.92 9.50
CA PRO A 37 -3.51 3.70 10.63
C PRO A 37 -3.08 2.82 11.81
N ARG A 38 -3.79 1.73 12.10
CA ARG A 38 -3.39 0.78 13.15
C ARG A 38 -2.08 0.08 12.84
N ALA A 39 -1.80 -0.21 11.56
CA ALA A 39 -0.52 -0.80 11.15
C ALA A 39 0.63 0.18 11.36
N PHE A 40 0.44 1.48 11.09
CA PHE A 40 1.45 2.51 11.37
C PHE A 40 1.75 2.58 12.87
N ASP A 41 0.72 2.69 13.70
CA ASP A 41 0.88 2.72 15.17
C ASP A 41 1.63 1.48 15.65
N TYR A 42 1.20 0.30 15.23
CA TYR A 42 1.81 -0.97 15.62
C TYR A 42 3.29 -1.08 15.22
N ILE A 43 3.64 -0.69 13.98
CA ILE A 43 5.02 -0.75 13.47
C ILE A 43 5.94 0.12 14.34
N PHE A 44 5.57 1.40 14.54
CA PHE A 44 6.41 2.32 15.30
C PHE A 44 6.50 1.96 16.77
N ASP A 45 5.44 1.48 17.39
CA ASP A 45 5.47 1.02 18.78
C ASP A 45 6.36 -0.22 18.98
N LYS A 46 6.30 -1.16 18.03
CA LYS A 46 7.17 -2.35 18.05
C LYS A 46 8.63 -1.97 17.83
N ILE A 47 8.92 -1.05 16.89
CA ILE A 47 10.28 -0.57 16.63
C ILE A 47 10.86 0.08 17.90
N LYS A 48 10.11 0.96 18.56
CA LYS A 48 10.54 1.58 19.83
C LYS A 48 10.87 0.52 20.89
N LYS A 49 10.06 -0.54 21.02
CA LYS A 49 10.31 -1.63 21.96
C LYS A 49 11.56 -2.44 21.61
N ILE A 50 11.77 -2.73 20.31
CA ILE A 50 12.98 -3.45 19.86
C ILE A 50 14.23 -2.60 20.13
N GLN A 51 14.23 -1.33 19.74
CA GLN A 51 15.37 -0.44 19.93
C GLN A 51 15.73 -0.21 21.40
N LYS A 52 14.73 -0.24 22.29
CA LYS A 52 14.98 -0.18 23.74
C LYS A 52 15.74 -1.40 24.29
N ASN A 53 15.51 -2.56 23.68
CA ASN A 53 16.12 -3.83 24.13
C ASN A 53 17.39 -4.17 23.32
N GLU A 54 17.54 -3.63 22.12
CA GLU A 54 18.62 -3.89 21.17
C GLU A 54 19.22 -2.58 20.69
N GLU A 55 20.09 -1.95 21.51
CA GLU A 55 20.66 -0.61 21.25
C GLU A 55 21.37 -0.45 19.89
N LYS A 56 21.86 -1.56 19.29
CA LYS A 56 22.55 -1.55 17.99
C LYS A 56 21.66 -1.84 16.79
N THR A 57 20.34 -1.86 17.01
CA THR A 57 19.38 -2.11 15.94
C THR A 57 18.79 -0.81 15.40
N ASN A 58 18.95 -0.61 14.09
CA ASN A 58 18.44 0.57 13.40
C ASN A 58 17.37 0.16 12.36
N PHE A 59 16.31 0.95 12.29
CA PHE A 59 15.25 0.80 11.30
C PHE A 59 15.18 1.99 10.36
N SER A 60 14.92 1.72 9.09
CA SER A 60 14.54 2.72 8.10
C SER A 60 13.23 2.30 7.48
N ILE A 61 12.24 3.19 7.49
CA ILE A 61 10.90 2.95 6.96
C ILE A 61 10.68 3.89 5.80
N GLU A 62 10.19 3.34 4.71
CA GLU A 62 9.78 4.09 3.53
C GLU A 62 8.40 3.61 3.10
N ILE A 63 7.56 4.52 2.63
CA ILE A 63 6.25 4.18 2.08
C ILE A 63 6.14 4.62 0.63
N SER A 64 5.37 3.85 -0.14
CA SER A 64 4.94 4.19 -1.48
C SER A 64 3.45 3.93 -1.61
N PHE A 65 2.76 4.72 -2.42
CA PHE A 65 1.33 4.59 -2.60
C PHE A 65 0.99 4.65 -4.09
N ILE A 66 0.44 3.57 -4.61
CA ILE A 66 0.12 3.42 -6.02
C ILE A 66 -1.36 3.11 -6.21
N GLN A 67 -1.87 3.47 -7.39
CA GLN A 67 -3.21 3.12 -7.87
C GLN A 67 -3.08 2.29 -9.13
N ILE A 68 -3.96 1.29 -9.29
CA ILE A 68 -4.12 0.53 -10.53
C ILE A 68 -5.54 0.76 -11.05
N TYR A 69 -5.63 1.32 -12.25
CA TYR A 69 -6.90 1.56 -12.93
C TYR A 69 -6.76 1.21 -14.42
N LEU A 70 -7.62 0.35 -14.94
CA LEU A 70 -7.61 -0.12 -16.33
C LEU A 70 -6.22 -0.64 -16.78
N GLU A 71 -5.55 -1.44 -15.95
CA GLU A 71 -4.20 -1.96 -16.18
C GLU A 71 -3.09 -0.90 -16.19
N LEU A 72 -3.43 0.38 -15.94
CA LEU A 72 -2.46 1.46 -15.78
C LEU A 72 -2.08 1.60 -14.31
N ILE A 73 -0.78 1.63 -14.06
CA ILE A 73 -0.24 1.89 -12.73
C ILE A 73 0.14 3.36 -12.63
N GLN A 74 -0.34 4.00 -11.58
CA GLN A 74 -0.04 5.39 -11.27
C GLN A 74 0.51 5.48 -9.85
N ASP A 75 1.64 6.14 -9.70
CA ASP A 75 2.16 6.56 -8.40
C ASP A 75 1.37 7.77 -7.91
N LEU A 76 0.90 7.71 -6.68
CA LEU A 76 0.11 8.78 -6.07
C LEU A 76 0.97 9.85 -5.41
N PHE A 77 2.28 9.65 -5.35
CA PHE A 77 3.24 10.66 -4.90
C PHE A 77 3.92 11.37 -6.07
N GLU A 78 4.20 10.64 -7.17
CA GLU A 78 4.87 11.19 -8.34
C GLU A 78 4.46 10.43 -9.61
N PRO A 79 3.95 11.10 -10.66
CA PRO A 79 3.55 10.42 -11.89
C PRO A 79 4.79 9.98 -12.66
N ASN A 80 5.01 8.70 -12.90
CA ASN A 80 5.95 8.12 -13.88
C ASN A 80 6.43 6.71 -13.49
N VAL A 81 5.49 5.80 -13.22
CA VAL A 81 5.81 4.40 -12.89
C VAL A 81 5.78 3.54 -14.14
N LYS A 82 6.73 2.62 -14.26
CA LYS A 82 6.76 1.57 -15.29
C LYS A 82 6.86 0.20 -14.65
N ILE A 83 6.10 -0.76 -15.18
CA ILE A 83 6.27 -2.16 -14.81
C ILE A 83 7.52 -2.69 -15.53
N ARG A 84 8.35 -3.38 -14.79
CA ARG A 84 9.52 -4.10 -15.28
C ARG A 84 9.52 -5.53 -14.77
N GLU A 85 10.11 -6.40 -15.51
CA GLU A 85 10.36 -7.78 -15.11
C GLU A 85 11.87 -8.03 -15.13
N ASP A 86 12.36 -8.64 -14.08
CA ASP A 86 13.74 -9.02 -13.91
C ASP A 86 13.82 -10.52 -13.56
N PRO A 87 14.71 -11.31 -14.18
CA PRO A 87 14.78 -12.75 -13.93
C PRO A 87 15.07 -13.13 -12.47
N GLU A 88 15.77 -12.28 -11.73
CA GLU A 88 16.14 -12.55 -10.33
C GLU A 88 15.15 -11.92 -9.34
N LYS A 89 14.62 -10.73 -9.67
CA LYS A 89 13.72 -9.94 -8.78
C LYS A 89 12.23 -10.18 -9.07
N GLY A 90 11.91 -10.82 -10.20
CA GLY A 90 10.52 -10.94 -10.66
C GLY A 90 9.96 -9.61 -11.19
N VAL A 91 8.67 -9.45 -11.09
CA VAL A 91 7.98 -8.20 -11.50
C VAL A 91 8.20 -7.12 -10.46
N TYR A 92 8.66 -5.94 -10.89
CA TYR A 92 8.86 -4.78 -10.05
C TYR A 92 8.43 -3.48 -10.72
N LEU A 93 8.26 -2.44 -9.93
CA LEU A 93 7.86 -1.11 -10.38
C LEU A 93 9.08 -0.20 -10.44
N GLU A 94 9.44 0.24 -11.64
CA GLU A 94 10.49 1.23 -11.86
C GLU A 94 9.92 2.65 -11.73
N GLY A 95 10.64 3.53 -11.04
CA GLY A 95 10.25 4.93 -10.90
C GLY A 95 9.23 5.20 -9.77
N VAL A 96 8.96 4.21 -8.93
CA VAL A 96 8.11 4.39 -7.74
C VAL A 96 8.76 5.35 -6.76
N LYS A 97 8.01 6.33 -6.32
CA LYS A 97 8.44 7.27 -5.27
C LYS A 97 8.34 6.63 -3.90
N TRP A 98 9.43 6.66 -3.16
CA TRP A 98 9.51 6.25 -1.77
C TRP A 98 9.66 7.45 -0.86
N ILE A 99 8.72 7.62 0.08
CA ILE A 99 8.77 8.66 1.11
C ILE A 99 9.34 8.05 2.38
N LYS A 100 10.47 8.58 2.85
CA LYS A 100 11.04 8.18 4.13
C LYS A 100 10.22 8.75 5.27
N VAL A 101 9.85 7.91 6.24
CA VAL A 101 9.03 8.26 7.39
C VAL A 101 9.74 7.88 8.68
N GLN A 102 9.57 8.68 9.73
CA GLN A 102 10.21 8.48 11.03
C GLN A 102 9.21 8.35 12.17
N THR A 103 7.96 8.77 11.92
CA THR A 103 6.88 8.75 12.91
C THR A 103 5.58 8.25 12.29
N THR A 104 4.64 7.83 13.12
CA THR A 104 3.26 7.53 12.68
C THR A 104 2.66 8.73 11.95
N LYS A 105 2.88 9.94 12.45
CA LYS A 105 2.37 11.17 11.85
C LYS A 105 2.89 11.40 10.43
N ASP A 106 4.18 11.15 10.19
CA ASP A 106 4.75 11.24 8.83
C ASP A 106 4.03 10.28 7.86
N CYS A 107 3.71 9.06 8.33
CA CYS A 107 2.95 8.09 7.54
C CYS A 107 1.54 8.59 7.21
N GLU A 108 0.85 9.16 8.20
CA GLU A 108 -0.50 9.70 8.04
C GLU A 108 -0.50 10.87 7.05
N GLU A 109 0.41 11.82 7.19
CA GLU A 109 0.54 12.97 6.29
C GLU A 109 0.83 12.53 4.84
N ALA A 110 1.76 11.59 4.67
CA ALA A 110 2.08 11.06 3.35
C ALA A 110 0.88 10.30 2.75
N PHE A 111 0.19 9.46 3.53
CA PHE A 111 -1.00 8.75 3.10
C PHE A 111 -2.11 9.72 2.68
N GLN A 112 -2.42 10.75 3.49
CA GLN A 112 -3.42 11.76 3.17
C GLN A 112 -3.08 12.53 1.90
N SER A 113 -1.79 12.84 1.67
CA SER A 113 -1.31 13.46 0.43
C SER A 113 -1.59 12.56 -0.78
N GLY A 114 -1.28 11.28 -0.68
CA GLY A 114 -1.57 10.29 -1.73
C GLY A 114 -3.08 10.15 -2.00
N GLU A 115 -3.92 10.09 -0.96
CA GLU A 115 -5.37 10.05 -1.10
C GLU A 115 -5.94 11.30 -1.80
N LYS A 116 -5.39 12.48 -1.52
CA LYS A 116 -5.76 13.72 -2.24
C LYS A 116 -5.43 13.62 -3.73
N ASN A 117 -4.25 13.09 -4.05
CA ASN A 117 -3.83 12.89 -5.44
C ASN A 117 -4.68 11.81 -6.13
N ARG A 118 -5.05 10.73 -5.41
CA ARG A 118 -5.98 9.71 -5.89
C ARG A 118 -7.31 10.30 -6.31
N LYS A 119 -7.96 11.09 -5.45
CA LYS A 119 -9.22 11.78 -5.77
C LYS A 119 -9.10 12.69 -6.98
N THR A 120 -7.96 13.38 -7.15
CA THR A 120 -7.71 14.23 -8.31
C THR A 120 -7.54 13.41 -9.59
N ALA A 121 -6.86 12.26 -9.51
CA ALA A 121 -6.70 11.35 -10.64
C ALA A 121 -8.04 10.71 -11.05
N GLU A 122 -8.85 10.30 -10.08
CA GLU A 122 -10.19 9.76 -10.31
C GLU A 122 -11.10 10.73 -11.08
N THR A 123 -11.11 12.01 -10.71
CA THR A 123 -11.87 13.04 -11.42
C THR A 123 -11.39 13.26 -12.86
N LYS A 124 -10.07 13.25 -13.08
CA LYS A 124 -9.49 13.42 -14.43
C LYS A 124 -9.77 12.24 -15.35
N MET A 125 -9.86 11.02 -14.80
CA MET A 125 -10.07 9.80 -15.56
C MET A 125 -11.54 9.35 -15.62
N ASN A 126 -12.49 10.11 -15.01
CA ASN A 126 -13.88 9.68 -14.78
C ASN A 126 -13.95 8.32 -14.05
N ALA A 127 -12.92 8.00 -13.27
CA ALA A 127 -12.84 6.81 -12.46
C ALA A 127 -13.53 7.03 -11.11
N THR A 128 -13.80 5.93 -10.42
CA THR A 128 -14.30 5.95 -9.03
C THR A 128 -13.44 4.99 -8.21
N SER A 129 -13.35 5.22 -6.89
CA SER A 129 -12.62 4.33 -5.97
C SER A 129 -13.09 2.87 -6.05
N SER A 130 -14.36 2.65 -6.43
CA SER A 130 -14.91 1.30 -6.65
C SER A 130 -14.33 0.57 -7.87
N ARG A 131 -13.58 1.25 -8.74
CA ARG A 131 -13.04 0.71 -10.00
C ARG A 131 -11.53 0.70 -10.05
N SER A 132 -10.86 1.22 -9.05
CA SER A 132 -9.40 1.25 -8.95
C SER A 132 -8.94 0.47 -7.72
N HIS A 133 -7.80 -0.22 -7.84
CA HIS A 133 -7.11 -0.80 -6.69
C HIS A 133 -6.16 0.24 -6.12
N ALA A 134 -6.14 0.39 -4.80
CA ALA A 134 -5.17 1.23 -4.10
C ALA A 134 -4.22 0.33 -3.30
N LEU A 135 -2.94 0.53 -3.45
CA LEU A 135 -1.88 -0.27 -2.85
C LEU A 135 -0.90 0.62 -2.11
N LEU A 136 -0.98 0.61 -0.79
CA LEU A 136 0.02 1.22 0.07
C LEU A 136 1.09 0.19 0.42
N ILE A 137 2.35 0.53 0.18
CA ILE A 137 3.51 -0.34 0.40
C ILE A 137 4.34 0.28 1.51
N VAL A 138 4.57 -0.47 2.58
CA VAL A 138 5.50 -0.08 3.65
C VAL A 138 6.74 -0.96 3.54
N LYS A 139 7.88 -0.34 3.25
CA LYS A 139 9.18 -1.00 3.19
C LYS A 139 9.93 -0.75 4.49
N ILE A 140 10.38 -1.82 5.11
CA ILE A 140 11.10 -1.80 6.37
C ILE A 140 12.48 -2.41 6.15
N ARG A 141 13.54 -1.64 6.45
CA ARG A 141 14.91 -2.13 6.50
C ARG A 141 15.36 -2.14 7.95
N LYS A 142 15.79 -3.30 8.43
CA LYS A 142 16.39 -3.48 9.75
C LYS A 142 17.89 -3.73 9.58
N LYS A 143 18.73 -2.93 10.25
CA LYS A 143 20.17 -3.15 10.36
C LYS A 143 20.48 -3.50 11.79
N PHE A 144 21.18 -4.60 12.01
CA PHE A 144 21.59 -5.05 13.34
C PHE A 144 22.94 -5.77 13.26
N ASN A 145 23.63 -5.84 14.40
CA ASN A 145 24.84 -6.64 14.52
C ASN A 145 24.44 -8.06 14.92
N ASP A 146 24.82 -9.01 14.09
CA ASP A 146 24.69 -10.42 14.46
C ASP A 146 25.67 -10.74 15.59
N LYS A 147 25.14 -11.31 16.66
CA LYS A 147 25.93 -11.64 17.86
C LYS A 147 26.93 -12.77 17.65
N ASP A 148 26.60 -13.69 16.73
CA ASP A 148 27.39 -14.88 16.51
C ASP A 148 28.53 -14.65 15.49
N SER A 149 28.28 -13.85 14.45
CA SER A 149 29.26 -13.59 13.39
C SER A 149 30.00 -12.25 13.52
N ASN A 150 29.60 -11.39 14.46
CA ASN A 150 30.06 -9.98 14.60
C ASN A 150 29.94 -9.19 13.30
N SER A 151 29.05 -9.57 12.41
CA SER A 151 28.79 -8.96 11.11
C SER A 151 27.58 -8.04 11.15
N HIS A 152 27.58 -7.04 10.26
CA HIS A 152 26.40 -6.19 10.05
C HIS A 152 25.43 -6.92 9.11
N VAL A 153 24.25 -7.24 9.60
CA VAL A 153 23.16 -7.84 8.82
C VAL A 153 22.13 -6.78 8.50
N MET A 154 21.65 -6.80 7.27
CA MET A 154 20.52 -5.98 6.83
C MET A 154 19.42 -6.88 6.29
N THR A 155 18.22 -6.74 6.85
CA THR A 155 17.01 -7.35 6.30
C THR A 155 16.13 -6.29 5.69
N GLU A 156 15.44 -6.63 4.58
CA GLU A 156 14.44 -5.80 3.93
C GLU A 156 13.15 -6.59 3.83
N SER A 157 12.03 -5.96 4.17
CA SER A 157 10.71 -6.57 4.10
C SER A 157 9.65 -5.56 3.71
N TYR A 158 8.53 -6.06 3.17
CA TYR A 158 7.45 -5.26 2.64
C TYR A 158 6.12 -5.65 3.29
N LEU A 159 5.32 -4.65 3.65
CA LEU A 159 3.89 -4.80 3.94
C LEU A 159 3.09 -4.17 2.82
N TYR A 160 2.25 -4.98 2.20
CA TYR A 160 1.31 -4.54 1.19
C TYR A 160 -0.07 -4.42 1.81
N LEU A 161 -0.65 -3.21 1.79
CA LEU A 161 -1.99 -2.91 2.28
C LEU A 161 -2.84 -2.51 1.07
N VAL A 162 -3.80 -3.38 0.70
CA VAL A 162 -4.50 -3.32 -0.58
C VAL A 162 -5.99 -3.11 -0.39
N ASP A 163 -6.50 -1.97 -0.85
CA ASP A 163 -7.92 -1.72 -1.04
C ASP A 163 -8.31 -2.05 -2.48
N LEU A 164 -8.96 -3.20 -2.67
CA LEU A 164 -9.31 -3.69 -3.99
C LEU A 164 -10.54 -2.99 -4.54
N ALA A 165 -10.61 -2.88 -5.88
CA ALA A 165 -11.82 -2.49 -6.59
C ALA A 165 -13.00 -3.42 -6.25
N GLY A 166 -14.22 -3.02 -6.60
CA GLY A 166 -15.41 -3.85 -6.39
C GLY A 166 -15.37 -5.14 -7.20
N SER A 167 -15.68 -6.26 -6.55
CA SER A 167 -15.69 -7.61 -7.17
C SER A 167 -17.02 -8.00 -7.84
N GLU A 168 -17.89 -7.05 -8.08
CA GLU A 168 -19.17 -7.27 -8.73
C GLU A 168 -19.03 -7.77 -10.16
N ARG A 169 -19.85 -8.75 -10.53
CA ARG A 169 -19.91 -9.28 -11.90
C ARG A 169 -20.50 -8.27 -12.87
N VAL A 170 -19.82 -8.06 -13.98
CA VAL A 170 -20.16 -7.13 -15.06
C VAL A 170 -21.55 -7.38 -15.66
N ASN A 171 -22.03 -8.61 -15.65
CA ASN A 171 -23.27 -9.02 -16.31
C ASN A 171 -24.56 -8.50 -15.66
N LYS A 172 -24.49 -7.83 -14.52
CA LYS A 172 -25.68 -7.28 -13.83
C LYS A 172 -25.92 -5.79 -14.08
N THR A 173 -25.01 -5.12 -14.76
CA THR A 173 -25.17 -3.71 -15.13
C THR A 173 -25.51 -3.63 -16.62
N ASN A 174 -26.63 -2.97 -16.99
CA ASN A 174 -26.98 -2.62 -18.38
C ASN A 174 -25.96 -1.63 -18.97
N ALA A 175 -24.68 -1.98 -18.91
CA ALA A 175 -23.57 -1.13 -19.32
C ALA A 175 -23.38 -1.21 -20.83
N LYS A 176 -23.36 -0.06 -21.51
CA LYS A 176 -22.96 0.04 -22.92
C LYS A 176 -21.52 -0.45 -23.08
N ASP A 177 -21.16 -0.89 -24.28
CA ASP A 177 -19.92 -1.60 -24.66
C ASP A 177 -18.61 -1.13 -23.99
N ASP A 178 -18.41 0.18 -23.79
CA ASP A 178 -17.20 0.70 -23.20
C ASP A 178 -17.08 0.43 -21.69
N ARG A 179 -18.19 0.49 -20.94
CA ARG A 179 -18.23 0.12 -19.53
C ARG A 179 -18.07 -1.38 -19.32
N LEU A 180 -18.47 -2.20 -20.30
CA LEU A 180 -18.27 -3.64 -20.30
C LEU A 180 -16.80 -3.99 -20.45
N LYS A 181 -16.05 -3.28 -21.32
CA LYS A 181 -14.61 -3.43 -21.49
C LYS A 181 -13.84 -3.00 -20.24
N GLU A 182 -14.25 -1.87 -19.64
CA GLU A 182 -13.68 -1.36 -18.39
C GLU A 182 -13.82 -2.38 -17.25
N ALA A 183 -15.00 -2.88 -17.05
CA ALA A 183 -15.28 -3.82 -15.97
C ALA A 183 -14.62 -5.19 -16.17
N LYS A 184 -14.44 -5.67 -17.43
CA LYS A 184 -13.65 -6.86 -17.72
C LYS A 184 -12.18 -6.67 -17.33
N LYS A 185 -11.60 -5.51 -17.61
CA LYS A 185 -10.20 -5.20 -17.23
C LYS A 185 -10.02 -5.08 -15.72
N ILE A 186 -10.99 -4.52 -15.00
CA ILE A 186 -10.96 -4.45 -13.53
C ILE A 186 -11.00 -5.84 -12.91
N ASN A 187 -11.82 -6.75 -13.46
CA ASN A 187 -11.99 -8.11 -12.94
C ASN A 187 -10.95 -9.12 -13.46
N TYR A 188 -10.06 -8.74 -14.37
CA TYR A 188 -9.03 -9.63 -14.91
C TYR A 188 -7.96 -10.00 -13.86
N PHE A 189 -7.86 -9.23 -12.77
CA PHE A 189 -6.92 -9.47 -11.66
C PHE A 189 -7.50 -10.37 -10.55
N PHE A 190 -8.71 -10.90 -10.72
CA PHE A 190 -9.36 -11.87 -9.84
C PHE A 190 -9.67 -13.18 -10.60
#